data_30ee2a53ef8b62f99c83995d7b657364
#
_entry.id   30ee2a53ef8b62f99c83995d7b657364
#
_cell.length_a   1.000
_cell.length_b   1.000
_cell.length_c   1.000
_cell.angle_alpha   90.00
_cell.angle_beta   90.00
_cell.angle_gamma   90.00
#
_symmetry.space_group_name_H-M   'P 1'
#
loop_
_entity.id
_entity.type
_entity.pdbx_description
1 polymer ?
#
loop_
_entity_poly.entity_id
_entity_poly.type
_entity_poly.pdbx_seq_one_letter_code
_entity_poly.pdbx_strand_id
1 'polypeptide(L)'
;MRRATILTLSGALALLLAVPALAALAPGAKAPDFDLVDTAGQHHSLQKYLADGRVVVLEWFNPDCPFIVKHHKLHRTMDATFAAVKERGVVWLAINSSAAGKSGHGVERNAKAFEEFGMTFPVLLDPTGATGMAYEARNTPTMFVIGRDGLVAYAGAIDDDNSAQDVGKTNHVAEALAAVLAGGKPAVTETKPYGCSVKYAD
;
A
#
# COMPACT_ATOMS: atom_id res chain seq x y z
N MET A 1 29.79 -69.31 24.83
CA MET A 1 30.26 -68.09 24.11
C MET A 1 29.05 -67.44 23.43
N ARG A 2 28.50 -66.35 24.03
CA ARG A 2 27.33 -65.59 23.50
C ARG A 2 27.86 -64.34 22.79
N ARG A 3 27.65 -64.28 21.50
CA ARG A 3 28.00 -63.04 20.71
C ARG A 3 26.89 -62.03 20.88
N ALA A 4 27.23 -60.86 21.43
CA ALA A 4 26.35 -59.71 21.48
C ALA A 4 26.43 -58.92 20.17
N THR A 5 25.30 -58.79 19.48
CA THR A 5 25.16 -57.95 18.26
C THR A 5 24.77 -56.54 18.71
N ILE A 6 25.66 -55.59 18.47
CA ILE A 6 25.39 -54.16 18.73
C ILE A 6 24.68 -53.58 17.49
N LEU A 7 23.40 -53.24 17.62
CA LEU A 7 22.66 -52.46 16.61
C LEU A 7 23.00 -50.98 16.78
N THR A 8 23.70 -50.42 15.83
CA THR A 8 23.91 -48.95 15.74
C THR A 8 22.72 -48.31 15.04
N LEU A 9 21.95 -47.54 15.81
CA LEU A 9 20.83 -46.74 15.30
C LEU A 9 21.41 -45.44 14.76
N SER A 10 21.54 -45.31 13.43
CA SER A 10 21.90 -44.02 12.77
C SER A 10 20.65 -43.13 12.66
N GLY A 11 20.51 -42.20 13.57
CA GLY A 11 19.46 -41.17 13.51
C GLY A 11 19.83 -40.13 12.45
N ALA A 12 19.15 -40.12 11.32
CA ALA A 12 19.22 -39.03 10.34
C ALA A 12 18.49 -37.81 10.90
N LEU A 13 19.23 -36.78 11.31
CA LEU A 13 18.69 -35.48 11.70
C LEU A 13 18.28 -34.74 10.43
N ALA A 14 16.99 -34.75 10.10
CA ALA A 14 16.43 -33.94 9.02
C ALA A 14 16.44 -32.46 9.42
N LEU A 15 17.37 -31.71 8.86
CA LEU A 15 17.42 -30.24 9.00
C LEU A 15 16.27 -29.66 8.19
N LEU A 16 15.16 -29.36 8.84
CA LEU A 16 14.07 -28.58 8.26
C LEU A 16 14.57 -27.16 7.99
N LEU A 17 14.95 -26.89 6.74
CA LEU A 17 15.16 -25.53 6.24
C LEU A 17 13.79 -24.84 6.27
N ALA A 18 13.55 -24.03 7.29
CA ALA A 18 12.44 -23.10 7.30
C ALA A 18 12.67 -22.11 6.15
N VAL A 19 11.97 -22.28 5.04
CA VAL A 19 11.86 -21.27 4.00
C VAL A 19 11.14 -20.10 4.66
N PRO A 20 11.75 -18.88 4.73
CA PRO A 20 11.01 -17.74 5.22
C PRO A 20 9.81 -17.56 4.28
N ALA A 21 8.60 -17.74 4.79
CA ALA A 21 7.42 -17.27 4.11
C ALA A 21 7.68 -15.76 3.86
N LEU A 22 7.60 -15.30 2.62
CA LEU A 22 7.58 -13.88 2.32
C LEU A 22 6.39 -13.33 3.11
N ALA A 23 6.68 -12.75 4.27
CA ALA A 23 5.66 -12.14 5.08
C ALA A 23 5.16 -10.91 4.30
N ALA A 24 3.84 -10.82 4.12
CA ALA A 24 3.19 -9.61 3.60
C ALA A 24 3.79 -8.39 4.29
N LEU A 25 3.84 -7.26 3.61
CA LEU A 25 4.38 -6.03 4.18
C LEU A 25 3.54 -5.62 5.40
N ALA A 26 3.95 -6.15 6.54
CA ALA A 26 3.21 -6.04 7.78
C ALA A 26 3.45 -4.69 8.46
N PRO A 27 2.49 -4.21 9.26
CA PRO A 27 2.72 -3.08 10.16
C PRO A 27 3.95 -3.30 11.04
N GLY A 28 4.78 -2.26 11.19
CA GLY A 28 6.07 -2.30 11.86
C GLY A 28 7.24 -2.67 10.95
N ALA A 29 7.02 -3.18 9.74
CA ALA A 29 8.08 -3.39 8.77
C ALA A 29 8.59 -2.07 8.18
N LYS A 30 9.85 -2.05 7.75
CA LYS A 30 10.40 -0.92 7.00
C LYS A 30 9.73 -0.85 5.63
N ALA A 31 9.19 0.33 5.30
CA ALA A 31 8.58 0.56 3.99
C ALA A 31 9.65 0.46 2.88
N PRO A 32 9.40 -0.32 1.81
CA PRO A 32 10.26 -0.36 0.64
C PRO A 32 10.41 1.02 0.01
N ASP A 33 11.64 1.38 -0.36
CA ASP A 33 11.88 2.63 -1.07
C ASP A 33 11.42 2.54 -2.52
N PHE A 34 11.12 3.69 -3.11
CA PHE A 34 10.79 3.85 -4.52
C PHE A 34 11.27 5.21 -5.02
N ASP A 35 11.48 5.30 -6.32
CA ASP A 35 11.62 6.55 -7.08
C ASP A 35 10.71 6.41 -8.31
N LEU A 36 9.58 7.11 -8.30
CA LEU A 36 8.57 7.05 -9.34
C LEU A 36 8.30 8.45 -9.90
N VAL A 37 7.84 8.49 -11.15
CA VAL A 37 7.46 9.72 -11.84
C VAL A 37 5.94 9.84 -11.85
N ASP A 38 5.43 11.03 -11.56
CA ASP A 38 4.00 11.32 -11.64
C ASP A 38 3.55 11.67 -13.07
N THR A 39 2.26 11.88 -13.23
CA THR A 39 1.66 12.26 -14.53
C THR A 39 2.09 13.62 -15.06
N ALA A 40 2.71 14.47 -14.24
CA ALA A 40 3.27 15.77 -14.62
C ALA A 40 4.78 15.70 -14.87
N GLY A 41 5.42 14.52 -14.77
CA GLY A 41 6.85 14.32 -14.98
C GLY A 41 7.71 14.65 -13.77
N GLN A 42 7.12 14.83 -12.56
CA GLN A 42 7.85 15.09 -11.33
C GLN A 42 8.30 13.77 -10.68
N HIS A 43 9.52 13.74 -10.15
CA HIS A 43 10.08 12.60 -9.41
C HIS A 43 9.65 12.63 -7.93
N HIS A 44 9.22 11.47 -7.44
CA HIS A 44 8.79 11.25 -6.06
C HIS A 44 9.53 10.04 -5.47
N SER A 45 10.23 10.26 -4.36
CA SER A 45 10.98 9.24 -3.64
C SER A 45 10.52 9.18 -2.18
N LEU A 46 10.30 7.98 -1.66
CA LEU A 46 9.94 7.80 -0.24
C LEU A 46 11.04 8.34 0.67
N GLN A 47 12.31 8.04 0.36
CA GLN A 47 13.47 8.51 1.13
C GLN A 47 13.50 10.03 1.28
N LYS A 48 13.21 10.77 0.22
CA LYS A 48 13.16 12.24 0.24
C LYS A 48 12.10 12.74 1.21
N TYR A 49 10.90 12.18 1.17
CA TYR A 49 9.82 12.57 2.06
C TYR A 49 10.13 12.25 3.52
N LEU A 50 10.74 11.10 3.79
CA LEU A 50 11.16 10.72 5.13
C LEU A 50 12.29 11.63 5.66
N ALA A 51 13.25 11.99 4.81
CA ALA A 51 14.32 12.94 5.16
C ALA A 51 13.76 14.32 5.52
N ASP A 52 12.65 14.74 4.88
CA ASP A 52 11.90 15.97 5.19
C ASP A 52 10.97 15.82 6.41
N GLY A 53 11.03 14.69 7.13
CA GLY A 53 10.23 14.42 8.32
C GLY A 53 8.74 14.26 8.07
N ARG A 54 8.35 13.84 6.86
CA ARG A 54 6.96 13.67 6.47
C ARG A 54 6.39 12.32 6.91
N VAL A 55 5.08 12.30 7.19
CA VAL A 55 4.27 11.08 7.21
C VAL A 55 3.78 10.85 5.79
N VAL A 56 3.90 9.63 5.27
CA VAL A 56 3.55 9.33 3.87
C VAL A 56 2.37 8.36 3.82
N VAL A 57 1.36 8.71 3.04
CA VAL A 57 0.25 7.83 2.68
C VAL A 57 0.45 7.37 1.25
N LEU A 58 0.40 6.05 1.04
CA LEU A 58 0.35 5.45 -0.28
C LEU A 58 -1.02 4.86 -0.51
N GLU A 59 -1.55 5.09 -1.69
CA GLU A 59 -2.80 4.54 -2.18
C GLU A 59 -2.55 3.79 -3.48
N TRP A 60 -2.83 2.48 -3.53
CA TRP A 60 -2.83 1.79 -4.82
C TRP A 60 -4.07 2.17 -5.61
N PHE A 61 -3.81 2.75 -6.77
CA PHE A 61 -4.79 3.46 -7.59
C PHE A 61 -4.95 2.80 -8.97
N ASN A 62 -6.17 2.73 -9.47
CA ASN A 62 -6.48 2.48 -10.86
C ASN A 62 -7.73 3.28 -11.24
N PRO A 63 -7.65 4.22 -12.20
CA PRO A 63 -8.75 5.11 -12.55
C PRO A 63 -10.01 4.41 -13.08
N ASP A 64 -9.89 3.16 -13.54
CA ASP A 64 -10.99 2.38 -14.09
C ASP A 64 -11.63 1.44 -13.03
N CYS A 65 -11.15 1.49 -11.79
CA CYS A 65 -11.70 0.70 -10.70
C CYS A 65 -12.93 1.38 -10.08
N PRO A 66 -14.10 0.74 -10.00
CA PRO A 66 -15.30 1.33 -9.38
C PRO A 66 -15.09 1.78 -7.93
N PHE A 67 -14.26 1.08 -7.17
CA PHE A 67 -13.93 1.45 -5.80
C PHE A 67 -13.07 2.71 -5.71
N ILE A 68 -12.19 2.95 -6.69
CA ILE A 68 -11.45 4.20 -6.81
C ILE A 68 -12.41 5.33 -7.18
N VAL A 69 -13.31 5.11 -8.16
CA VAL A 69 -14.36 6.07 -8.52
C VAL A 69 -15.23 6.43 -7.29
N LYS A 70 -15.62 5.44 -6.48
CA LYS A 70 -16.36 5.62 -5.24
C LYS A 70 -15.65 6.65 -4.33
N HIS A 71 -14.38 6.42 -4.03
CA HIS A 71 -13.65 7.21 -3.03
C HIS A 71 -13.12 8.54 -3.54
N HIS A 72 -12.88 8.69 -4.84
CA HIS A 72 -12.40 9.95 -5.42
C HIS A 72 -13.52 10.82 -5.97
N LYS A 73 -14.47 10.25 -6.73
CA LYS A 73 -15.46 11.02 -7.46
C LYS A 73 -16.80 11.11 -6.72
N LEU A 74 -17.31 10.00 -6.20
CA LEU A 74 -18.66 9.98 -5.61
C LEU A 74 -18.66 10.57 -4.20
N HIS A 75 -17.75 10.15 -3.35
CA HIS A 75 -17.73 10.51 -1.93
C HIS A 75 -16.54 11.38 -1.51
N ARG A 76 -15.53 11.51 -2.35
CA ARG A 76 -14.35 12.33 -2.09
C ARG A 76 -13.60 11.97 -0.80
N THR A 77 -13.68 10.71 -0.38
CA THR A 77 -13.14 10.23 0.89
C THR A 77 -11.62 10.44 0.98
N MET A 78 -10.87 10.14 -0.11
CA MET A 78 -9.42 10.28 -0.15
C MET A 78 -9.00 11.76 -0.02
N ASP A 79 -9.58 12.62 -0.88
CA ASP A 79 -9.25 14.05 -0.87
C ASP A 79 -9.67 14.74 0.43
N ALA A 80 -10.83 14.38 1.00
CA ALA A 80 -11.28 14.93 2.28
C ALA A 80 -10.35 14.51 3.43
N THR A 81 -9.92 13.23 3.43
CA THR A 81 -8.98 12.73 4.45
C THR A 81 -7.64 13.44 4.34
N PHE A 82 -7.10 13.59 3.12
CA PHE A 82 -5.85 14.32 2.91
C PHE A 82 -5.97 15.78 3.28
N ALA A 83 -7.05 16.47 2.86
CA ALA A 83 -7.27 17.90 3.17
C ALA A 83 -7.26 18.19 4.67
N ALA A 84 -7.75 17.26 5.50
CA ALA A 84 -7.76 17.40 6.95
C ALA A 84 -6.36 17.33 7.59
N VAL A 85 -5.34 16.81 6.89
CA VAL A 85 -4.01 16.55 7.46
C VAL A 85 -2.84 17.11 6.65
N LYS A 86 -3.03 17.62 5.44
CA LYS A 86 -1.95 18.09 4.55
C LYS A 86 -1.05 19.15 5.20
N GLU A 87 -1.62 20.06 5.98
CA GLU A 87 -0.87 21.12 6.68
C GLU A 87 -0.11 20.59 7.92
N ARG A 88 -0.31 19.33 8.28
CA ARG A 88 0.37 18.67 9.41
C ARG A 88 1.60 17.86 8.99
N GLY A 89 2.11 18.07 7.76
CA GLY A 89 3.30 17.41 7.25
C GLY A 89 3.01 16.00 6.71
N VAL A 90 1.80 15.75 6.22
CA VAL A 90 1.43 14.52 5.51
C VAL A 90 1.61 14.71 4.01
N VAL A 91 2.17 13.72 3.34
CA VAL A 91 2.20 13.58 1.89
C VAL A 91 1.30 12.40 1.52
N TRP A 92 0.49 12.56 0.48
CA TRP A 92 -0.36 11.50 -0.08
C TRP A 92 0.03 11.26 -1.54
N LEU A 93 0.24 9.99 -1.89
CA LEU A 93 0.67 9.56 -3.22
C LEU A 93 -0.24 8.43 -3.70
N ALA A 94 -0.90 8.62 -4.83
CA ALA A 94 -1.61 7.55 -5.51
C ALA A 94 -0.63 6.84 -6.46
N ILE A 95 -0.54 5.51 -6.44
CA ILE A 95 0.39 4.72 -7.24
C ILE A 95 -0.40 3.80 -8.17
N ASN A 96 -0.18 3.93 -9.47
CA ASN A 96 -0.75 3.04 -10.47
C ASN A 96 0.30 2.06 -10.99
N SER A 97 0.13 0.77 -10.65
CA SER A 97 0.99 -0.33 -11.10
C SER A 97 0.34 -1.15 -12.24
N SER A 98 -0.50 -0.52 -13.07
CA SER A 98 -1.08 -1.19 -14.23
C SER A 98 -0.05 -1.35 -15.34
N ALA A 99 0.17 -2.60 -15.76
CA ALA A 99 1.08 -2.95 -16.85
C ALA A 99 0.55 -2.48 -18.22
N ALA A 100 1.45 -2.37 -19.19
CA ALA A 100 1.11 -2.02 -20.56
C ALA A 100 0.01 -2.93 -21.13
N GLY A 101 -1.00 -2.34 -21.77
CA GLY A 101 -2.16 -3.06 -22.34
C GLY A 101 -3.23 -3.46 -21.31
N LYS A 102 -3.04 -3.23 -20.03
CA LYS A 102 -4.03 -3.48 -18.97
C LYS A 102 -4.86 -2.21 -18.70
N SER A 103 -6.05 -2.40 -18.09
CA SER A 103 -6.95 -1.32 -17.70
C SER A 103 -6.26 -0.31 -16.75
N GLY A 104 -6.48 0.97 -17.01
CA GLY A 104 -5.92 2.07 -16.21
C GLY A 104 -4.45 2.42 -16.50
N HIS A 105 -3.80 1.74 -17.45
CA HIS A 105 -2.40 2.01 -17.81
C HIS A 105 -2.23 3.34 -18.55
N GLY A 106 -1.03 3.93 -18.37
CA GLY A 106 -0.50 5.03 -19.17
C GLY A 106 -0.70 6.42 -18.57
N VAL A 107 0.20 7.33 -18.95
CA VAL A 107 0.23 8.73 -18.46
C VAL A 107 -1.08 9.44 -18.74
N GLU A 108 -1.55 9.40 -20.01
CA GLU A 108 -2.75 10.13 -20.45
C GLU A 108 -4.01 9.72 -19.66
N ARG A 109 -4.19 8.39 -19.44
CA ARG A 109 -5.37 7.91 -18.70
C ARG A 109 -5.35 8.36 -17.25
N ASN A 110 -4.19 8.36 -16.61
CA ASN A 110 -4.03 8.78 -15.23
C ASN A 110 -4.07 10.30 -15.07
N ALA A 111 -3.50 11.08 -15.98
CA ALA A 111 -3.62 12.55 -16.00
C ALA A 111 -5.08 12.98 -16.19
N LYS A 112 -5.81 12.33 -17.10
CA LYS A 112 -7.24 12.57 -17.29
C LYS A 112 -8.03 12.25 -16.02
N ALA A 113 -7.72 11.15 -15.34
CA ALA A 113 -8.39 10.81 -14.07
C ALA A 113 -8.09 11.81 -12.95
N PHE A 114 -6.86 12.30 -12.86
CA PHE A 114 -6.47 13.34 -11.91
C PHE A 114 -7.39 14.56 -12.05
N GLU A 115 -7.64 15.02 -13.28
CA GLU A 115 -8.54 16.14 -13.57
C GLU A 115 -10.01 15.78 -13.31
N GLU A 116 -10.48 14.65 -13.86
CA GLU A 116 -11.89 14.20 -13.75
C GLU A 116 -12.34 13.97 -12.31
N PHE A 117 -11.43 13.51 -11.45
CA PHE A 117 -11.71 13.27 -10.04
C PHE A 117 -11.41 14.48 -9.16
N GLY A 118 -10.79 15.53 -9.74
CA GLY A 118 -10.37 16.73 -9.00
C GLY A 118 -9.42 16.38 -7.86
N MET A 119 -8.46 15.50 -8.13
CA MET A 119 -7.46 15.05 -7.14
C MET A 119 -6.55 16.20 -6.73
N THR A 120 -6.09 16.17 -5.47
CA THR A 120 -5.24 17.22 -4.89
C THR A 120 -3.84 16.72 -4.54
N PHE A 121 -3.53 15.48 -4.89
CA PHE A 121 -2.23 14.82 -4.69
C PHE A 121 -1.86 14.01 -5.93
N PRO A 122 -0.53 13.79 -6.20
CA PRO A 122 -0.06 13.24 -7.46
C PRO A 122 -0.42 11.76 -7.66
N VAL A 123 -0.54 11.38 -8.93
CA VAL A 123 -0.64 10.00 -9.38
C VAL A 123 0.70 9.57 -9.99
N LEU A 124 1.38 8.66 -9.31
CA LEU A 124 2.67 8.09 -9.68
C LEU A 124 2.47 6.86 -10.56
N LEU A 125 3.38 6.67 -11.49
CA LEU A 125 3.33 5.57 -12.45
C LEU A 125 4.39 4.52 -12.12
N ASP A 126 3.95 3.28 -11.92
CA ASP A 126 4.77 2.09 -11.68
C ASP A 126 4.44 1.02 -12.75
N PRO A 127 4.77 1.27 -14.04
CA PRO A 127 4.35 0.42 -15.16
C PRO A 127 4.96 -0.98 -15.14
N THR A 128 6.06 -1.18 -14.42
CA THR A 128 6.67 -2.49 -14.20
C THR A 128 6.01 -3.29 -13.08
N GLY A 129 5.27 -2.61 -12.19
CA GLY A 129 4.68 -3.19 -11.00
C GLY A 129 5.69 -3.46 -9.88
N ALA A 130 6.95 -3.05 -10.04
CA ALA A 130 8.02 -3.37 -9.09
C ALA A 130 7.72 -2.82 -7.68
N THR A 131 7.24 -1.57 -7.60
CA THR A 131 6.84 -0.96 -6.34
C THR A 131 5.61 -1.66 -5.77
N GLY A 132 4.60 -1.91 -6.60
CA GLY A 132 3.39 -2.62 -6.17
C GLY A 132 3.68 -4.01 -5.61
N MET A 133 4.57 -4.76 -6.24
CA MET A 133 4.99 -6.08 -5.76
C MET A 133 5.80 -5.99 -4.47
N ALA A 134 6.67 -4.98 -4.32
CA ALA A 134 7.44 -4.77 -3.10
C ALA A 134 6.55 -4.42 -1.88
N TYR A 135 5.43 -3.74 -2.11
CA TYR A 135 4.41 -3.45 -1.10
C TYR A 135 3.33 -4.54 -0.99
N GLU A 136 3.41 -5.58 -1.82
CA GLU A 136 2.39 -6.65 -1.90
C GLU A 136 0.96 -6.13 -2.11
N ALA A 137 0.83 -5.01 -2.80
CA ALA A 137 -0.45 -4.42 -3.11
C ALA A 137 -1.23 -5.32 -4.09
N ARG A 138 -2.37 -5.82 -3.68
CA ARG A 138 -3.19 -6.76 -4.48
C ARG A 138 -4.49 -6.16 -4.97
N ASN A 139 -4.96 -5.09 -4.31
CA ASN A 139 -6.25 -4.47 -4.59
C ASN A 139 -6.10 -2.96 -4.82
N THR A 140 -7.07 -2.38 -5.51
CA THR A 140 -7.27 -0.93 -5.61
C THR A 140 -8.65 -0.57 -5.06
N PRO A 141 -8.70 0.25 -3.94
CA PRO A 141 -7.55 0.77 -3.21
C PRO A 141 -6.93 -0.24 -2.22
N THR A 142 -5.61 -0.15 -2.03
CA THR A 142 -4.90 -0.64 -0.85
C THR A 142 -4.15 0.54 -0.27
N MET A 143 -4.24 0.76 1.03
CA MET A 143 -3.70 1.92 1.71
C MET A 143 -2.52 1.54 2.59
N PHE A 144 -1.50 2.40 2.64
CA PHE A 144 -0.42 2.33 3.61
C PHE A 144 -0.23 3.69 4.26
N VAL A 145 -0.08 3.72 5.59
CA VAL A 145 0.39 4.90 6.32
C VAL A 145 1.80 4.60 6.82
N ILE A 146 2.77 5.41 6.43
CA ILE A 146 4.19 5.26 6.77
C ILE A 146 4.56 6.39 7.72
N GLY A 147 5.06 6.02 8.90
CA GLY A 147 5.53 6.96 9.91
C GLY A 147 6.81 7.71 9.49
N ARG A 148 7.16 8.77 10.23
CA ARG A 148 8.41 9.53 10.01
C ARG A 148 9.67 8.68 10.19
N ASP A 149 9.55 7.57 10.90
CA ASP A 149 10.60 6.57 11.11
C ASP A 149 10.78 5.62 9.93
N GLY A 150 9.94 5.75 8.89
CA GLY A 150 9.95 4.90 7.71
C GLY A 150 9.32 3.52 7.91
N LEU A 151 8.63 3.31 9.05
CA LEU A 151 7.93 2.06 9.31
C LEU A 151 6.47 2.16 8.87
N VAL A 152 5.91 1.05 8.38
CA VAL A 152 4.48 0.93 8.07
C VAL A 152 3.71 0.98 9.39
N ALA A 153 2.93 2.03 9.61
CA ALA A 153 2.07 2.18 10.77
C ALA A 153 0.70 1.54 10.55
N TYR A 154 0.21 1.56 9.31
CA TYR A 154 -1.05 0.95 8.90
C TYR A 154 -0.97 0.40 7.48
N ALA A 155 -1.59 -0.76 7.24
CA ALA A 155 -1.78 -1.35 5.92
C ALA A 155 -3.20 -1.92 5.79
N GLY A 156 -3.93 -1.62 4.68
CA GLY A 156 -5.27 -2.21 4.49
C GLY A 156 -6.25 -1.35 3.70
N ALA A 157 -7.52 -1.43 4.10
CA ALA A 157 -8.63 -0.71 3.48
C ALA A 157 -8.67 0.77 3.89
N ILE A 158 -9.31 1.61 3.09
CA ILE A 158 -9.59 3.01 3.48
C ILE A 158 -10.66 3.07 4.57
N ASP A 159 -11.71 2.25 4.45
CA ASP A 159 -12.85 2.21 5.36
C ASP A 159 -13.43 0.79 5.55
N ASP A 160 -14.51 0.66 6.32
CA ASP A 160 -15.17 -0.59 6.67
C ASP A 160 -16.33 -0.97 5.73
N ASP A 161 -16.53 -0.29 4.59
CA ASP A 161 -17.55 -0.63 3.58
C ASP A 161 -16.92 -1.16 2.29
N ASN A 162 -17.11 -2.44 2.01
CA ASN A 162 -16.59 -3.12 0.83
C ASN A 162 -17.55 -3.12 -0.38
N SER A 163 -18.62 -2.34 -0.37
CA SER A 163 -19.45 -2.10 -1.56
C SER A 163 -18.77 -1.12 -2.51
N ALA A 164 -19.20 -1.07 -3.76
CA ALA A 164 -18.70 -0.11 -4.74
C ALA A 164 -19.50 1.22 -4.76
N GLN A 165 -20.52 1.36 -3.92
CA GLN A 165 -21.45 2.48 -3.91
C GLN A 165 -21.31 3.36 -2.67
N ASP A 166 -21.28 2.76 -1.48
CA ASP A 166 -21.34 3.48 -0.21
C ASP A 166 -19.97 3.56 0.46
N VAL A 167 -19.82 4.50 1.40
CA VAL A 167 -18.64 4.62 2.27
C VAL A 167 -18.92 4.10 3.65
N GLY A 168 -17.88 3.57 4.30
CA GLY A 168 -17.96 3.04 5.65
C GLY A 168 -18.19 4.13 6.70
N LYS A 169 -18.53 3.68 7.91
CA LYS A 169 -18.65 4.54 9.08
C LYS A 169 -17.30 4.86 9.69
N THR A 170 -16.35 3.94 9.54
CA THR A 170 -14.98 4.04 10.07
C THR A 170 -14.01 4.27 8.93
N ASN A 171 -13.29 5.41 8.94
CA ASN A 171 -12.18 5.67 8.04
C ASN A 171 -10.88 5.25 8.74
N HIS A 172 -10.39 4.05 8.43
CA HIS A 172 -9.21 3.46 9.05
C HIS A 172 -7.94 4.27 8.82
N VAL A 173 -7.79 4.89 7.64
CA VAL A 173 -6.63 5.74 7.32
C VAL A 173 -6.67 7.04 8.13
N ALA A 174 -7.84 7.65 8.31
CA ALA A 174 -7.98 8.85 9.13
C ALA A 174 -7.62 8.57 10.60
N GLU A 175 -8.09 7.42 11.15
CA GLU A 175 -7.76 7.00 12.51
C GLU A 175 -6.24 6.71 12.67
N ALA A 176 -5.65 6.02 11.69
CA ALA A 176 -4.22 5.74 11.69
C ALA A 176 -3.39 7.03 11.63
N LEU A 177 -3.76 7.98 10.76
CA LEU A 177 -3.11 9.28 10.66
C LEU A 177 -3.24 10.10 11.95
N ALA A 178 -4.41 10.09 12.59
CA ALA A 178 -4.61 10.78 13.85
C ALA A 178 -3.65 10.28 14.94
N ALA A 179 -3.48 8.95 15.06
CA ALA A 179 -2.56 8.34 16.01
C ALA A 179 -1.09 8.65 15.70
N VAL A 180 -0.65 8.47 14.44
CA VAL A 180 0.73 8.71 14.00
C VAL A 180 1.12 10.18 14.19
N LEU A 181 0.23 11.11 13.84
CA LEU A 181 0.46 12.55 13.97
C LEU A 181 0.45 13.02 15.43
N ALA A 182 -0.13 12.25 16.35
CA ALA A 182 -0.03 12.44 17.80
C ALA A 182 1.23 11.79 18.41
N GLY A 183 2.09 11.15 17.59
CA GLY A 183 3.29 10.45 18.04
C GLY A 183 3.03 9.06 18.64
N GLY A 184 1.81 8.52 18.45
CA GLY A 184 1.40 7.20 18.91
C GLY A 184 1.35 6.16 17.80
N LYS A 185 0.80 4.98 18.12
CA LYS A 185 0.53 3.90 17.16
C LYS A 185 -0.98 3.78 16.97
N PRO A 186 -1.44 3.45 15.75
CA PRO A 186 -2.85 3.15 15.51
C PRO A 186 -3.34 1.99 16.38
N ALA A 187 -4.59 2.07 16.84
CA ALA A 187 -5.24 0.96 17.55
C ALA A 187 -5.50 -0.23 16.61
N VAL A 188 -5.84 0.07 15.34
CA VAL A 188 -5.95 -0.91 14.25
C VAL A 188 -4.81 -0.63 13.29
N THR A 189 -3.88 -1.57 13.17
CA THR A 189 -2.69 -1.44 12.32
C THR A 189 -2.86 -2.11 10.97
N GLU A 190 -3.83 -3.04 10.84
CA GLU A 190 -4.05 -3.80 9.62
C GLU A 190 -5.54 -4.09 9.44
N THR A 191 -6.02 -4.01 8.20
CA THR A 191 -7.34 -4.47 7.79
C THR A 191 -7.25 -5.17 6.43
N LYS A 192 -8.26 -5.97 6.08
CA LYS A 192 -8.30 -6.61 4.77
C LYS A 192 -8.68 -5.58 3.69
N PRO A 193 -7.80 -5.28 2.72
CA PRO A 193 -8.17 -4.41 1.61
C PRO A 193 -9.25 -5.07 0.74
N TYR A 194 -10.03 -4.24 0.08
CA TYR A 194 -11.09 -4.65 -0.86
C TYR A 194 -10.89 -3.94 -2.21
N GLY A 195 -11.67 -4.33 -3.20
CA GLY A 195 -11.66 -3.68 -4.52
C GLY A 195 -11.12 -4.55 -5.65
N CYS A 196 -10.82 -3.91 -6.78
CA CYS A 196 -10.33 -4.59 -7.97
C CYS A 196 -8.90 -5.11 -7.76
N SER A 197 -8.51 -6.18 -8.45
CA SER A 197 -7.11 -6.60 -8.48
C SER A 197 -6.22 -5.54 -9.15
N VAL A 198 -5.00 -5.33 -8.61
CA VAL A 198 -3.97 -4.56 -9.30
C VAL A 198 -3.65 -5.24 -10.64
N LYS A 199 -3.44 -4.45 -11.69
CA LYS A 199 -3.31 -4.94 -13.07
C LYS A 199 -1.83 -5.12 -13.46
N TYR A 200 -1.13 -5.99 -12.73
CA TYR A 200 0.24 -6.37 -13.05
C TYR A 200 0.38 -7.05 -14.41
N ALA A 201 1.61 -7.15 -14.91
CA ALA A 201 1.93 -8.05 -16.03
C ALA A 201 1.67 -9.51 -15.63
N ASP A 202 1.35 -10.33 -16.65
CA ASP A 202 1.12 -11.78 -16.47
C ASP A 202 2.43 -12.50 -16.19
#